data_458a302c94ccf5610463225d7cf64685
#
_entry.id   458a302c94ccf5610463225d7cf64685
#
_cell.length_a   1.000
_cell.length_b   1.000
_cell.length_c   1.000
_cell.angle_alpha   90.00
_cell.angle_beta   90.00
_cell.angle_gamma   90.00
#
_symmetry.space_group_name_H-M   'P 1'
#
loop_
_entity.id
_entity.type
_entity.pdbx_description
1 polymer ?
#
loop_
_entity_poly.entity_id
_entity_poly.type
_entity_poly.pdbx_seq_one_letter_code
_entity_poly.pdbx_strand_id
1 'polypeptide(L)'
;MTTRADRILLVLPSLERGGGERVLLQLAGLFLAAGREVHVVALLGGGPLRSVVPDGVTLHELIDADDAPKGLALAWKALPKLASLIRMVKPHAVLSTMTGTNLLTVLACMRARISTRLVLREASSLVNTKSALKRQAMRWLYKRADGLVAVSAGVAQDLRGLGLADDRIHVIRNPVHVERLRQLAAVGLPPVLQDNAPYVVSLGRLTEAKDFPTLLRAYATSALRGSHRLIIVGEGEQHTNLENQIRDLGLADRVLLTGAMDNPHRVLADAALHVLSSRWEGYPNVLLEALALGVPVVATDCPHGPREILDDGRYGRLVPVGDAAALAHAMDAELEHPSSGGEAVLAAHSSQIIASCYLVLLDGAYVEGST
;
A
#
# COMPACT_ATOMS: atom_id res chain seq x y z
N MET A 1 4.96 26.62 25.74
CA MET A 1 5.90 25.56 26.21
C MET A 1 5.51 24.31 25.46
N THR A 2 6.21 23.99 24.39
CA THR A 2 6.03 22.72 23.65
C THR A 2 6.51 21.59 24.56
N THR A 3 5.60 20.80 25.03
CA THR A 3 5.91 19.60 25.81
C THR A 3 6.61 18.59 24.90
N ARG A 4 7.59 17.86 25.43
CA ARG A 4 8.41 16.83 24.77
C ARG A 4 7.56 15.68 24.12
N ALA A 5 6.23 15.77 24.23
CA ALA A 5 5.26 14.73 23.86
C ALA A 5 4.83 14.73 22.38
N ASP A 6 5.34 15.65 21.53
CA ASP A 6 4.69 15.93 20.24
C ASP A 6 5.50 15.54 19.01
N ARG A 7 6.69 14.96 19.18
CA ARG A 7 7.59 14.64 18.05
C ARG A 7 7.46 13.19 17.60
N ILE A 8 7.03 12.99 16.35
CA ILE A 8 6.86 11.68 15.74
C ILE A 8 7.89 11.50 14.63
N LEU A 9 8.57 10.35 14.61
CA LEU A 9 9.48 9.95 13.55
C LEU A 9 8.86 8.80 12.74
N LEU A 10 8.61 9.03 11.45
CA LEU A 10 8.13 8.04 10.51
C LEU A 10 9.29 7.48 9.68
N VAL A 11 9.45 6.16 9.64
CA VAL A 11 10.56 5.51 8.93
C VAL A 11 10.02 4.68 7.77
N LEU A 12 10.46 5.01 6.55
CA LEU A 12 10.11 4.29 5.32
C LEU A 12 11.37 3.80 4.58
N PRO A 13 11.23 2.77 3.74
CA PRO A 13 12.36 2.21 3.01
C PRO A 13 12.93 3.19 1.98
N SER A 14 12.06 3.93 1.27
CA SER A 14 12.42 4.85 0.20
C SER A 14 11.27 5.82 -0.08
N LEU A 15 11.48 6.74 -1.02
CA LEU A 15 10.44 7.61 -1.57
C LEU A 15 10.00 7.15 -2.97
N GLU A 16 10.10 5.84 -3.23
CA GLU A 16 9.60 5.23 -4.46
C GLU A 16 8.07 5.10 -4.47
N ARG A 17 7.48 4.84 -5.67
CA ARG A 17 6.02 4.72 -5.87
C ARG A 17 5.44 3.46 -5.23
N GLY A 18 5.46 3.37 -3.89
CA GLY A 18 4.87 2.29 -3.12
C GLY A 18 3.58 2.71 -2.40
N GLY A 19 2.60 1.78 -2.30
CA GLY A 19 1.36 2.05 -1.56
C GLY A 19 1.58 2.25 -0.07
N GLY A 20 2.54 1.52 0.53
CA GLY A 20 2.90 1.65 1.94
C GLY A 20 3.53 3.01 2.27
N GLU A 21 4.43 3.47 1.39
CA GLU A 21 5.10 4.76 1.50
C GLU A 21 4.11 5.92 1.36
N ARG A 22 3.19 5.85 0.38
CA ARG A 22 2.13 6.85 0.22
C ARG A 22 1.25 6.97 1.47
N VAL A 23 0.88 5.85 2.09
CA VAL A 23 0.10 5.85 3.33
C VAL A 23 0.86 6.53 4.47
N LEU A 24 2.16 6.26 4.64
CA LEU A 24 2.94 6.93 5.68
C LEU A 24 3.07 8.45 5.44
N LEU A 25 3.25 8.88 4.21
CA LEU A 25 3.28 10.32 3.87
C LEU A 25 1.92 10.98 4.11
N GLN A 26 0.82 10.28 3.81
CA GLN A 26 -0.52 10.75 4.14
C GLN A 26 -0.72 10.89 5.65
N LEU A 27 -0.30 9.88 6.43
CA LEU A 27 -0.31 9.94 7.91
C LEU A 27 0.56 11.07 8.44
N ALA A 28 1.73 11.34 7.82
CA ALA A 28 2.59 12.46 8.18
C ALA A 28 1.84 13.80 8.12
N GLY A 29 1.11 14.04 7.03
CA GLY A 29 0.28 15.25 6.88
C GLY A 29 -0.85 15.33 7.91
N LEU A 30 -1.50 14.19 8.20
CA LEU A 30 -2.58 14.13 9.19
C LEU A 30 -2.06 14.36 10.62
N PHE A 31 -0.89 13.84 10.97
CA PHE A 31 -0.26 14.06 12.27
C PHE A 31 0.20 15.53 12.42
N LEU A 32 0.73 16.12 11.34
CA LEU A 32 1.08 17.53 11.31
C LEU A 32 -0.18 18.42 11.54
N ALA A 33 -1.29 18.11 10.84
CA ALA A 33 -2.56 18.80 11.00
C ALA A 33 -3.15 18.65 12.43
N ALA A 34 -2.80 17.56 13.12
CA ALA A 34 -3.13 17.34 14.54
C ALA A 34 -2.17 18.04 15.51
N GLY A 35 -1.28 18.92 15.03
CA GLY A 35 -0.36 19.72 15.84
C GLY A 35 0.91 19.01 16.26
N ARG A 36 1.27 17.86 15.63
CA ARG A 36 2.50 17.13 15.95
C ARG A 36 3.69 17.65 15.16
N GLU A 37 4.87 17.63 15.75
CA GLU A 37 6.14 17.82 15.04
C GLU A 37 6.49 16.50 14.34
N VAL A 38 6.52 16.51 12.99
CA VAL A 38 6.66 15.28 12.20
C VAL A 38 7.98 15.27 11.44
N HIS A 39 8.74 14.21 11.64
CA HIS A 39 9.94 13.88 10.88
C HIS A 39 9.68 12.63 10.05
N VAL A 40 10.06 12.67 8.79
CA VAL A 40 10.03 11.51 7.89
C VAL A 40 11.46 11.12 7.55
N VAL A 41 11.77 9.84 7.65
CA VAL A 41 13.07 9.27 7.31
C VAL A 41 12.90 8.28 6.17
N ALA A 42 13.51 8.57 5.03
CA ALA A 42 13.71 7.61 3.96
C ALA A 42 15.10 6.95 4.13
N LEU A 43 15.14 5.62 4.22
CA LEU A 43 16.42 4.89 4.28
C LEU A 43 17.22 5.10 2.99
N LEU A 44 16.50 5.11 1.84
CA LEU A 44 17.02 5.49 0.53
C LEU A 44 16.39 6.83 0.14
N GLY A 45 17.24 7.79 -0.17
CA GLY A 45 16.85 9.10 -0.65
C GLY A 45 16.46 9.09 -2.13
N GLY A 46 15.98 10.24 -2.60
CA GLY A 46 15.47 10.39 -3.97
C GLY A 46 14.10 9.74 -4.14
N GLY A 47 13.68 9.66 -5.41
CA GLY A 47 12.41 9.05 -5.79
C GLY A 47 11.24 10.03 -5.92
N PRO A 48 10.22 9.62 -6.69
CA PRO A 48 9.11 10.50 -7.10
C PRO A 48 8.21 10.96 -5.95
N LEU A 49 8.13 10.21 -4.83
CA LEU A 49 7.33 10.63 -3.68
C LEU A 49 7.95 11.76 -2.87
N ARG A 50 9.17 12.20 -3.20
CA ARG A 50 9.79 13.36 -2.56
C ARG A 50 8.95 14.63 -2.73
N SER A 51 8.36 14.81 -3.91
CA SER A 51 7.53 15.96 -4.25
C SER A 51 6.16 16.00 -3.56
N VAL A 52 5.74 14.87 -2.94
CA VAL A 52 4.45 14.77 -2.23
C VAL A 52 4.63 14.68 -0.72
N VAL A 53 5.85 14.86 -0.21
CA VAL A 53 6.08 15.05 1.23
C VAL A 53 5.34 16.32 1.67
N PRO A 54 4.49 16.27 2.72
CA PRO A 54 3.71 17.43 3.13
C PRO A 54 4.59 18.59 3.60
N ASP A 55 4.19 19.81 3.24
CA ASP A 55 4.84 21.03 3.73
C ASP A 55 4.79 21.08 5.27
N GLY A 56 5.91 21.42 5.90
CA GLY A 56 6.07 21.44 7.36
C GLY A 56 6.58 20.12 7.96
N VAL A 57 6.66 19.04 7.19
CA VAL A 57 7.33 17.81 7.59
C VAL A 57 8.83 17.92 7.36
N THR A 58 9.63 17.56 8.37
CA THR A 58 11.09 17.51 8.23
C THR A 58 11.51 16.18 7.58
N LEU A 59 11.98 16.24 6.33
CA LEU A 59 12.47 15.07 5.61
C LEU A 59 13.96 14.83 5.88
N HIS A 60 14.31 13.56 6.15
CA HIS A 60 15.66 13.05 6.28
C HIS A 60 15.89 11.91 5.28
N GLU A 61 16.93 12.01 4.48
CA GLU A 61 17.35 10.98 3.54
C GLU A 61 18.70 10.42 4.00
N LEU A 62 18.78 9.12 4.33
CA LEU A 62 19.97 8.57 4.99
C LEU A 62 21.06 8.14 4.01
N ILE A 63 20.67 7.57 2.88
CA ILE A 63 21.60 7.03 1.88
C ILE A 63 21.10 7.51 0.53
N ASP A 64 21.99 8.08 -0.27
CA ASP A 64 21.70 8.45 -1.65
C ASP A 64 21.36 7.18 -2.46
N ALA A 65 20.33 7.24 -3.29
CA ALA A 65 19.89 6.10 -4.10
C ALA A 65 21.00 5.64 -5.07
N ASP A 66 21.79 6.57 -5.61
CA ASP A 66 22.89 6.28 -6.55
C ASP A 66 24.04 5.52 -5.88
N ASP A 67 24.24 5.72 -4.57
CA ASP A 67 25.31 5.08 -3.77
C ASP A 67 24.80 3.88 -2.94
N ALA A 68 23.57 3.44 -3.17
CA ALA A 68 22.92 2.46 -2.31
C ALA A 68 23.39 1.02 -2.58
N PRO A 69 24.02 0.36 -1.62
CA PRO A 69 24.28 -1.07 -1.73
C PRO A 69 22.97 -1.87 -1.59
N LYS A 70 22.92 -3.07 -2.17
CA LYS A 70 21.74 -3.94 -2.07
C LYS A 70 21.77 -4.83 -0.83
N GLY A 71 20.59 -5.24 -0.37
CA GLY A 71 20.42 -6.29 0.66
C GLY A 71 20.99 -5.89 2.03
N LEU A 72 21.73 -6.80 2.66
CA LEU A 72 22.28 -6.62 4.01
C LEU A 72 23.28 -5.46 4.12
N ALA A 73 24.02 -5.16 3.06
CA ALA A 73 24.97 -4.06 3.04
C ALA A 73 24.25 -2.70 3.22
N LEU A 74 23.05 -2.56 2.67
CA LEU A 74 22.20 -1.39 2.90
C LEU A 74 21.86 -1.25 4.39
N ALA A 75 21.42 -2.35 5.02
CA ALA A 75 21.09 -2.35 6.44
C ALA A 75 22.31 -1.95 7.31
N TRP A 76 23.49 -2.46 7.02
CA TRP A 76 24.72 -2.10 7.72
C TRP A 76 25.08 -0.61 7.57
N LYS A 77 24.89 -0.03 6.36
CA LYS A 77 25.14 1.39 6.10
C LYS A 77 24.09 2.30 6.75
N ALA A 78 22.81 1.86 6.76
CA ALA A 78 21.68 2.64 7.27
C ALA A 78 21.57 2.61 8.80
N LEU A 79 21.86 1.48 9.46
CA LEU A 79 21.68 1.29 10.89
C LEU A 79 22.37 2.37 11.77
N PRO A 80 23.67 2.67 11.62
CA PRO A 80 24.32 3.68 12.45
C PRO A 80 23.76 5.09 12.19
N LYS A 81 23.41 5.40 10.93
CA LYS A 81 22.83 6.69 10.55
C LYS A 81 21.44 6.88 11.16
N LEU A 82 20.57 5.86 11.06
CA LEU A 82 19.23 5.89 11.66
C LEU A 82 19.32 6.01 13.19
N ALA A 83 20.20 5.24 13.84
CA ALA A 83 20.40 5.32 15.30
C ALA A 83 20.92 6.70 15.73
N SER A 84 21.79 7.33 14.95
CA SER A 84 22.28 8.69 15.20
C SER A 84 21.17 9.72 15.05
N LEU A 85 20.37 9.60 13.99
CA LEU A 85 19.23 10.48 13.76
C LEU A 85 18.18 10.37 14.88
N ILE A 86 17.83 9.14 15.32
CA ILE A 86 16.92 8.92 16.44
C ILE A 86 17.45 9.61 17.72
N ARG A 87 18.77 9.55 18.02
CA ARG A 87 19.38 10.26 19.15
C ARG A 87 19.32 11.78 19.02
N MET A 88 19.47 12.28 17.78
CA MET A 88 19.43 13.72 17.51
C MET A 88 18.02 14.28 17.63
N VAL A 89 17.06 13.62 16.98
CA VAL A 89 15.65 14.02 16.94
C VAL A 89 14.97 13.81 18.30
N LYS A 90 15.34 12.76 19.03
CA LYS A 90 14.73 12.35 20.33
C LYS A 90 13.20 12.26 20.22
N PRO A 91 12.65 11.49 19.27
CA PRO A 91 11.22 11.43 19.06
C PRO A 91 10.52 10.83 20.29
N HIS A 92 9.30 11.30 20.56
CA HIS A 92 8.38 10.66 21.52
C HIS A 92 8.00 9.26 21.02
N ALA A 93 7.64 9.16 19.74
CA ALA A 93 7.27 7.91 19.10
C ALA A 93 7.94 7.73 17.73
N VAL A 94 8.21 6.48 17.41
CA VAL A 94 8.72 6.04 16.10
C VAL A 94 7.70 5.09 15.48
N LEU A 95 7.26 5.39 14.26
CA LEU A 95 6.41 4.51 13.45
C LEU A 95 7.21 4.10 12.20
N SER A 96 7.39 2.81 12.00
CA SER A 96 8.01 2.29 10.77
C SER A 96 7.07 1.40 9.98
N THR A 97 7.34 1.24 8.69
CA THR A 97 6.52 0.40 7.82
C THR A 97 7.38 -0.55 6.99
N MET A 98 6.81 -1.70 6.65
CA MET A 98 7.40 -2.80 5.87
C MET A 98 8.48 -3.58 6.64
N THR A 99 8.45 -4.91 6.52
CA THR A 99 9.22 -5.85 7.35
C THR A 99 10.72 -5.52 7.44
N GLY A 100 11.37 -5.22 6.30
CA GLY A 100 12.81 -4.92 6.29
C GLY A 100 13.16 -3.66 7.09
N THR A 101 12.39 -2.61 6.88
CA THR A 101 12.52 -1.32 7.58
C THR A 101 12.18 -1.48 9.06
N ASN A 102 11.14 -2.25 9.39
CA ASN A 102 10.75 -2.54 10.77
C ASN A 102 11.88 -3.21 11.55
N LEU A 103 12.51 -4.26 10.99
CA LEU A 103 13.64 -4.94 11.62
C LEU A 103 14.82 -3.98 11.87
N LEU A 104 15.15 -3.16 10.86
CA LEU A 104 16.22 -2.18 10.98
C LEU A 104 15.91 -1.10 12.03
N THR A 105 14.66 -0.62 12.08
CA THR A 105 14.21 0.40 13.03
C THR A 105 14.29 -0.10 14.47
N VAL A 106 13.88 -1.36 14.75
CA VAL A 106 14.06 -1.97 16.08
C VAL A 106 15.53 -1.94 16.49
N LEU A 107 16.43 -2.41 15.60
CA LEU A 107 17.86 -2.42 15.89
C LEU A 107 18.43 -1.01 16.10
N ALA A 108 17.95 -0.03 15.33
CA ALA A 108 18.35 1.37 15.46
C ALA A 108 17.89 1.98 16.79
N CYS A 109 16.66 1.71 17.24
CA CYS A 109 16.15 2.14 18.54
C CYS A 109 16.95 1.52 19.69
N MET A 110 17.25 0.22 19.62
CA MET A 110 18.11 -0.46 20.60
C MET A 110 19.50 0.18 20.69
N ARG A 111 20.09 0.51 19.53
CA ARG A 111 21.41 1.16 19.45
C ARG A 111 21.38 2.61 19.91
N ALA A 112 20.30 3.32 19.66
CA ALA A 112 20.11 4.71 20.08
C ALA A 112 20.07 4.88 21.61
N ARG A 113 19.55 3.86 22.32
CA ARG A 113 19.45 3.84 23.80
C ARG A 113 18.69 5.03 24.36
N ILE A 114 17.64 5.46 23.68
CA ILE A 114 16.71 6.49 24.17
C ILE A 114 15.35 5.87 24.48
N SER A 115 14.62 6.46 25.41
CA SER A 115 13.22 6.10 25.64
C SER A 115 12.39 6.72 24.53
N THR A 116 11.78 5.89 23.70
CA THR A 116 10.87 6.27 22.61
C THR A 116 9.85 5.14 22.43
N ARG A 117 8.62 5.48 22.19
CA ARG A 117 7.60 4.48 21.88
C ARG A 117 7.79 3.97 20.45
N LEU A 118 7.85 2.67 20.28
CA LEU A 118 8.11 2.04 18.98
C LEU A 118 6.87 1.30 18.48
N VAL A 119 6.33 1.76 17.36
CA VAL A 119 5.21 1.12 16.66
C VAL A 119 5.68 0.64 15.30
N LEU A 120 5.41 -0.64 14.99
CA LEU A 120 5.77 -1.26 13.72
C LEU A 120 4.50 -1.54 12.92
N ARG A 121 4.44 -1.02 11.70
CA ARG A 121 3.33 -1.27 10.77
C ARG A 121 3.72 -2.35 9.77
N GLU A 122 2.97 -3.44 9.75
CA GLU A 122 3.11 -4.47 8.72
C GLU A 122 2.07 -4.25 7.62
N ALA A 123 2.58 -3.93 6.43
CA ALA A 123 1.78 -3.49 5.29
C ALA A 123 1.63 -4.56 4.20
N SER A 124 2.20 -5.74 4.41
CA SER A 124 2.23 -6.83 3.43
C SER A 124 1.88 -8.15 4.09
N SER A 125 1.28 -9.05 3.33
CA SER A 125 1.10 -10.44 3.75
C SER A 125 2.44 -11.11 4.05
N LEU A 126 2.50 -11.87 5.14
CA LEU A 126 3.66 -12.65 5.54
C LEU A 126 3.62 -14.08 4.98
N VAL A 127 2.54 -14.48 4.31
CA VAL A 127 2.34 -15.82 3.71
C VAL A 127 3.53 -16.22 2.85
N ASN A 128 4.08 -15.30 2.06
CA ASN A 128 5.22 -15.56 1.17
C ASN A 128 6.60 -15.31 1.82
N THR A 129 6.67 -15.09 3.13
CA THR A 129 7.95 -15.00 3.83
C THR A 129 8.56 -16.39 4.01
N LYS A 130 9.18 -16.90 2.92
CA LYS A 130 9.79 -18.26 2.88
C LYS A 130 11.02 -18.38 3.78
N SER A 131 11.73 -17.30 4.08
CA SER A 131 12.95 -17.31 4.89
C SER A 131 12.65 -17.56 6.37
N ALA A 132 13.03 -18.75 6.86
CA ALA A 132 12.93 -19.10 8.28
C ALA A 132 13.74 -18.12 9.17
N LEU A 133 14.91 -17.69 8.70
CA LEU A 133 15.75 -16.72 9.40
C LEU A 133 15.03 -15.36 9.55
N LYS A 134 14.38 -14.88 8.49
CA LYS A 134 13.61 -13.65 8.53
C LYS A 134 12.43 -13.76 9.51
N ARG A 135 11.70 -14.89 9.49
CA ARG A 135 10.61 -15.15 10.45
C ARG A 135 11.12 -15.19 11.89
N GLN A 136 12.27 -15.81 12.13
CA GLN A 136 12.89 -15.84 13.46
C GLN A 136 13.33 -14.44 13.92
N ALA A 137 13.92 -13.65 13.03
CA ALA A 137 14.28 -12.26 13.31
C ALA A 137 13.05 -11.42 13.68
N MET A 138 11.94 -11.58 12.93
CA MET A 138 10.66 -10.92 13.25
C MET A 138 10.16 -11.32 14.64
N ARG A 139 10.10 -12.64 14.94
CA ARG A 139 9.68 -13.15 16.25
C ARG A 139 10.45 -12.53 17.43
N TRP A 140 11.73 -12.32 17.25
CA TRP A 140 12.58 -11.81 18.33
C TRP A 140 12.55 -10.28 18.41
N LEU A 141 12.64 -9.59 17.28
CA LEU A 141 12.73 -8.13 17.22
C LEU A 141 11.36 -7.46 17.45
N TYR A 142 10.27 -8.00 16.89
CA TYR A 142 8.94 -7.41 17.04
C TYR A 142 8.42 -7.43 18.47
N LYS A 143 8.89 -8.37 19.32
CA LYS A 143 8.61 -8.40 20.76
C LYS A 143 9.12 -7.16 21.49
N ARG A 144 9.97 -6.35 20.88
CA ARG A 144 10.52 -5.11 21.45
C ARG A 144 9.73 -3.87 21.11
N ALA A 145 8.78 -4.00 20.20
CA ALA A 145 7.86 -2.91 19.86
C ALA A 145 6.77 -2.78 20.94
N ASP A 146 6.35 -1.55 21.15
CA ASP A 146 5.25 -1.22 22.06
C ASP A 146 3.88 -1.48 21.42
N GLY A 147 3.81 -1.44 20.07
CA GLY A 147 2.63 -1.76 19.30
C GLY A 147 2.97 -2.30 17.90
N LEU A 148 2.10 -3.18 17.41
CA LEU A 148 2.18 -3.75 16.07
C LEU A 148 0.90 -3.41 15.33
N VAL A 149 1.02 -2.66 14.25
CA VAL A 149 -0.13 -2.35 13.40
C VAL A 149 -0.17 -3.32 12.23
N ALA A 150 -1.27 -4.05 12.13
CA ALA A 150 -1.65 -4.84 10.97
C ALA A 150 -2.63 -4.06 10.10
N VAL A 151 -2.40 -4.00 8.80
CA VAL A 151 -3.27 -3.24 7.87
C VAL A 151 -4.58 -3.94 7.54
N SER A 152 -4.72 -5.22 7.93
CA SER A 152 -5.92 -6.05 7.75
C SER A 152 -6.00 -7.12 8.84
N ALA A 153 -7.18 -7.70 9.01
CA ALA A 153 -7.38 -8.84 9.91
C ALA A 153 -6.47 -10.04 9.54
N GLY A 154 -6.27 -10.27 8.24
CA GLY A 154 -5.40 -11.32 7.75
C GLY A 154 -3.94 -11.08 8.09
N VAL A 155 -3.42 -9.85 7.96
CA VAL A 155 -2.04 -9.52 8.39
C VAL A 155 -1.91 -9.66 9.92
N ALA A 156 -2.94 -9.32 10.69
CA ALA A 156 -2.94 -9.55 12.14
C ALA A 156 -2.84 -11.05 12.46
N GLN A 157 -3.54 -11.89 11.73
CA GLN A 157 -3.46 -13.35 11.86
C GLN A 157 -2.06 -13.88 11.53
N ASP A 158 -1.42 -13.35 10.50
CA ASP A 158 -0.01 -13.66 10.17
C ASP A 158 0.92 -13.33 11.35
N LEU A 159 0.75 -12.14 11.98
CA LEU A 159 1.55 -11.73 13.14
C LEU A 159 1.32 -12.63 14.35
N ARG A 160 0.06 -13.02 14.63
CA ARG A 160 -0.27 -14.02 15.66
C ARG A 160 0.41 -15.36 15.37
N GLY A 161 0.41 -15.78 14.11
CA GLY A 161 1.11 -16.99 13.65
C GLY A 161 2.62 -16.98 13.85
N LEU A 162 3.23 -15.82 14.05
CA LEU A 162 4.62 -15.68 14.49
C LEU A 162 4.79 -15.86 16.01
N GLY A 163 3.73 -16.01 16.80
CA GLY A 163 3.77 -16.12 18.26
C GLY A 163 4.04 -14.77 18.94
N LEU A 164 3.53 -13.69 18.35
CA LEU A 164 3.51 -12.35 18.97
C LEU A 164 2.25 -12.20 19.83
N ALA A 165 2.34 -11.42 20.90
CA ALA A 165 1.27 -11.24 21.85
C ALA A 165 0.10 -10.43 21.23
N ASP A 166 -1.13 -10.89 21.45
CA ASP A 166 -2.33 -10.33 20.81
C ASP A 166 -2.67 -8.93 21.31
N ASP A 167 -2.39 -8.63 22.57
CA ASP A 167 -2.58 -7.33 23.20
C ASP A 167 -1.73 -6.20 22.57
N ARG A 168 -0.73 -6.55 21.78
CA ARG A 168 0.12 -5.60 21.04
C ARG A 168 -0.23 -5.48 19.57
N ILE A 169 -1.12 -6.32 19.05
CA ILE A 169 -1.50 -6.33 17.63
C ILE A 169 -2.79 -5.55 17.47
N HIS A 170 -2.70 -4.45 16.74
CA HIS A 170 -3.82 -3.56 16.44
C HIS A 170 -4.12 -3.59 14.94
N VAL A 171 -5.37 -3.86 14.58
CA VAL A 171 -5.81 -3.76 13.18
C VAL A 171 -6.17 -2.30 12.91
N ILE A 172 -5.32 -1.60 12.16
CA ILE A 172 -5.57 -0.23 11.72
C ILE A 172 -5.46 -0.21 10.19
N ARG A 173 -6.59 -0.06 9.53
CA ARG A 173 -6.72 -0.06 8.08
C ARG A 173 -6.02 1.13 7.44
N ASN A 174 -5.89 1.11 6.13
CA ASN A 174 -5.30 2.24 5.39
C ASN A 174 -6.32 3.37 5.25
N PRO A 175 -5.88 4.64 5.41
CA PRO A 175 -6.76 5.78 5.23
C PRO A 175 -7.08 6.03 3.74
N VAL A 176 -8.28 6.51 3.46
CA VAL A 176 -8.69 7.05 2.16
C VAL A 176 -9.08 8.52 2.32
N HIS A 177 -8.52 9.35 1.47
CA HIS A 177 -8.87 10.78 1.42
C HIS A 177 -9.70 11.06 0.16
N VAL A 178 -11.01 10.84 0.25
CA VAL A 178 -11.95 10.89 -0.89
C VAL A 178 -11.87 12.21 -1.65
N GLU A 179 -11.89 13.34 -0.96
CA GLU A 179 -11.82 14.66 -1.60
C GLU A 179 -10.52 14.86 -2.39
N ARG A 180 -9.40 14.38 -1.86
CA ARG A 180 -8.12 14.43 -2.56
C ARG A 180 -8.12 13.55 -3.80
N LEU A 181 -8.71 12.36 -3.74
CA LEU A 181 -8.86 11.48 -4.90
C LEU A 181 -9.71 12.15 -5.99
N ARG A 182 -10.82 12.76 -5.63
CA ARG A 182 -11.68 13.51 -6.57
C ARG A 182 -10.95 14.68 -7.23
N GLN A 183 -10.16 15.44 -6.46
CA GLN A 183 -9.31 16.51 -7.01
C GLN A 183 -8.28 15.97 -8.01
N LEU A 184 -7.61 14.85 -7.69
CA LEU A 184 -6.64 14.22 -8.59
C LEU A 184 -7.32 13.64 -9.83
N ALA A 185 -8.52 13.12 -9.70
CA ALA A 185 -9.34 12.61 -10.79
C ALA A 185 -9.86 13.72 -11.73
N ALA A 186 -9.95 14.95 -11.27
CA ALA A 186 -10.40 16.08 -12.07
C ALA A 186 -9.35 16.61 -13.08
N VAL A 187 -8.09 16.18 -12.98
CA VAL A 187 -7.00 16.52 -13.91
C VAL A 187 -7.24 15.83 -15.26
N GLY A 188 -6.88 16.47 -16.38
CA GLY A 188 -7.12 15.91 -17.71
C GLY A 188 -6.47 14.53 -17.94
N LEU A 189 -7.11 13.71 -18.79
CA LEU A 189 -6.56 12.41 -19.21
C LEU A 189 -5.24 12.55 -19.96
N PRO A 190 -4.34 11.57 -19.84
CA PRO A 190 -3.16 11.50 -20.69
C PRO A 190 -3.52 11.46 -22.17
N PRO A 191 -2.73 12.06 -23.07
CA PRO A 191 -3.04 12.11 -24.52
C PRO A 191 -3.37 10.75 -25.14
N VAL A 192 -2.70 9.68 -24.69
CA VAL A 192 -2.90 8.31 -25.18
C VAL A 192 -4.29 7.72 -24.85
N LEU A 193 -5.06 8.35 -23.98
CA LEU A 193 -6.41 7.93 -23.56
C LEU A 193 -7.50 8.96 -23.93
N GLN A 194 -7.17 9.97 -24.74
CA GLN A 194 -8.11 11.04 -25.13
C GLN A 194 -9.05 10.68 -26.27
N ASP A 195 -8.97 9.46 -26.81
CA ASP A 195 -9.86 8.97 -27.88
C ASP A 195 -11.25 8.55 -27.40
N ASN A 196 -11.54 8.70 -26.09
CA ASN A 196 -12.82 8.38 -25.45
C ASN A 196 -13.27 6.91 -25.63
N ALA A 197 -12.40 6.01 -26.04
CA ALA A 197 -12.74 4.60 -26.09
C ALA A 197 -12.90 4.03 -24.66
N PRO A 198 -13.99 3.29 -24.37
CA PRO A 198 -14.20 2.72 -23.04
C PRO A 198 -13.08 1.72 -22.70
N TYR A 199 -12.72 1.65 -21.41
CA TYR A 199 -11.64 0.77 -20.97
C TYR A 199 -11.85 0.18 -19.57
N VAL A 200 -11.26 -0.98 -19.39
CA VAL A 200 -11.02 -1.63 -18.10
C VAL A 200 -9.61 -1.24 -17.64
N VAL A 201 -9.43 -0.98 -16.35
CA VAL A 201 -8.12 -0.59 -15.81
C VAL A 201 -7.64 -1.56 -14.74
N SER A 202 -6.34 -1.77 -14.68
CA SER A 202 -5.66 -2.40 -13.55
C SER A 202 -4.42 -1.61 -13.18
N LEU A 203 -4.25 -1.32 -11.87
CA LEU A 203 -3.15 -0.50 -11.36
C LEU A 203 -2.27 -1.31 -10.39
N GLY A 204 -0.97 -1.27 -10.59
CA GLY A 204 -0.04 -1.89 -9.66
C GLY A 204 1.34 -2.14 -10.25
N ARG A 205 2.30 -2.46 -9.39
CA ARG A 205 3.64 -2.84 -9.84
C ARG A 205 3.59 -4.11 -10.68
N LEU A 206 4.32 -4.17 -11.78
CA LEU A 206 4.36 -5.34 -12.66
C LEU A 206 5.24 -6.43 -12.05
N THR A 207 4.70 -7.11 -11.03
CA THR A 207 5.37 -8.15 -10.23
C THR A 207 4.52 -9.43 -10.19
N GLU A 208 5.11 -10.53 -9.76
CA GLU A 208 4.42 -11.82 -9.58
C GLU A 208 3.18 -11.69 -8.66
N ALA A 209 3.26 -10.82 -7.64
CA ALA A 209 2.17 -10.62 -6.69
C ALA A 209 0.88 -10.12 -7.35
N LYS A 210 0.98 -9.33 -8.41
CA LYS A 210 -0.17 -8.71 -9.09
C LYS A 210 -0.80 -9.59 -10.17
N ASP A 211 -0.13 -10.65 -10.60
CA ASP A 211 -0.59 -11.67 -11.54
C ASP A 211 -1.30 -11.13 -12.79
N PHE A 212 -0.72 -10.10 -13.40
CA PHE A 212 -1.21 -9.57 -14.69
C PHE A 212 -1.28 -10.63 -15.81
N PRO A 213 -0.44 -11.69 -15.83
CA PRO A 213 -0.62 -12.79 -16.75
C PRO A 213 -2.01 -13.44 -16.69
N THR A 214 -2.59 -13.61 -15.50
CA THR A 214 -3.95 -14.13 -15.34
C THR A 214 -4.99 -13.11 -15.86
N LEU A 215 -4.80 -11.81 -15.62
CA LEU A 215 -5.67 -10.77 -16.17
C LEU A 215 -5.66 -10.76 -17.70
N LEU A 216 -4.50 -10.87 -18.34
CA LEU A 216 -4.40 -10.90 -19.81
C LEU A 216 -5.15 -12.11 -20.40
N ARG A 217 -5.03 -13.30 -19.77
CA ARG A 217 -5.80 -14.49 -20.22
C ARG A 217 -7.30 -14.30 -20.02
N ALA A 218 -7.71 -13.71 -18.89
CA ALA A 218 -9.12 -13.43 -18.63
C ALA A 218 -9.69 -12.44 -19.67
N TYR A 219 -8.98 -11.34 -19.90
CA TYR A 219 -9.40 -10.35 -20.87
C TYR A 219 -9.45 -10.90 -22.29
N ALA A 220 -8.54 -11.78 -22.68
CA ALA A 220 -8.52 -12.43 -23.99
C ALA A 220 -9.80 -13.22 -24.31
N THR A 221 -10.47 -13.76 -23.27
CA THR A 221 -11.68 -14.60 -23.38
C THR A 221 -12.96 -13.89 -22.97
N SER A 222 -12.88 -12.72 -22.31
CA SER A 222 -14.01 -11.88 -21.92
C SER A 222 -14.67 -11.22 -23.12
N ALA A 223 -15.98 -11.01 -23.06
CA ALA A 223 -16.75 -10.25 -24.04
C ALA A 223 -16.27 -8.80 -24.15
N LEU A 224 -15.67 -8.27 -23.09
CA LEU A 224 -15.13 -6.90 -23.04
C LEU A 224 -14.01 -6.66 -24.05
N ARG A 225 -13.29 -7.70 -24.50
CA ARG A 225 -12.29 -7.57 -25.56
C ARG A 225 -12.84 -6.92 -26.82
N GLY A 226 -14.11 -7.12 -27.13
CA GLY A 226 -14.77 -6.56 -28.32
C GLY A 226 -15.10 -5.07 -28.20
N SER A 227 -15.35 -4.59 -26.96
CA SER A 227 -15.93 -3.27 -26.70
C SER A 227 -15.03 -2.33 -25.89
N HIS A 228 -14.22 -2.84 -24.98
CA HIS A 228 -13.36 -2.07 -24.06
C HIS A 228 -11.90 -2.39 -24.28
N ARG A 229 -11.01 -1.41 -24.13
CA ARG A 229 -9.57 -1.65 -24.02
C ARG A 229 -9.19 -2.10 -22.61
N LEU A 230 -8.05 -2.74 -22.46
CA LEU A 230 -7.44 -2.99 -21.14
C LEU A 230 -6.23 -2.07 -20.98
N ILE A 231 -6.26 -1.26 -19.93
CA ILE A 231 -5.17 -0.35 -19.55
C ILE A 231 -4.50 -0.90 -18.29
N ILE A 232 -3.21 -1.17 -18.35
CA ILE A 232 -2.41 -1.60 -17.21
C ILE A 232 -1.43 -0.47 -16.89
N VAL A 233 -1.60 0.11 -15.70
CA VAL A 233 -0.78 1.24 -15.21
C VAL A 233 0.21 0.73 -14.17
N GLY A 234 1.49 0.84 -14.47
CA GLY A 234 2.55 0.45 -13.55
C GLY A 234 3.84 0.02 -14.24
N GLU A 235 4.87 -0.17 -13.44
CA GLU A 235 6.18 -0.67 -13.85
C GLU A 235 6.62 -1.84 -12.99
N GLY A 236 7.58 -2.64 -13.47
CA GLY A 236 8.18 -3.74 -12.73
C GLY A 236 8.86 -4.76 -13.61
N GLU A 237 9.47 -5.77 -12.96
CA GLU A 237 10.27 -6.80 -13.62
C GLU A 237 9.49 -7.67 -14.63
N GLN A 238 8.16 -7.69 -14.56
CA GLN A 238 7.32 -8.47 -15.48
C GLN A 238 7.00 -7.75 -16.80
N HIS A 239 7.44 -6.50 -17.00
CA HIS A 239 7.08 -5.69 -18.16
C HIS A 239 7.29 -6.42 -19.49
N THR A 240 8.50 -6.91 -19.75
CA THR A 240 8.84 -7.63 -21.00
C THR A 240 8.05 -8.92 -21.16
N ASN A 241 7.80 -9.66 -20.07
CA ASN A 241 6.97 -10.86 -20.11
C ASN A 241 5.54 -10.54 -20.51
N LEU A 242 4.98 -9.45 -19.99
CA LEU A 242 3.61 -9.03 -20.32
C LEU A 242 3.50 -8.56 -21.78
N GLU A 243 4.49 -7.83 -22.32
CA GLU A 243 4.53 -7.46 -23.74
C GLU A 243 4.54 -8.71 -24.64
N ASN A 244 5.34 -9.73 -24.28
CA ASN A 244 5.36 -10.97 -25.04
C ASN A 244 4.00 -11.67 -24.97
N GLN A 245 3.40 -11.78 -23.80
CA GLN A 245 2.09 -12.43 -23.63
C GLN A 245 0.97 -11.66 -24.36
N ILE A 246 0.99 -10.33 -24.39
CA ILE A 246 0.05 -9.49 -25.17
C ILE A 246 0.13 -9.82 -26.64
N ARG A 247 1.35 -9.98 -27.18
CA ARG A 247 1.56 -10.39 -28.59
C ARG A 247 1.07 -11.80 -28.86
N ASP A 248 1.42 -12.74 -27.99
CA ASP A 248 1.06 -14.16 -28.14
C ASP A 248 -0.47 -14.39 -28.08
N LEU A 249 -1.19 -13.57 -27.30
CA LEU A 249 -2.65 -13.59 -27.19
C LEU A 249 -3.36 -12.77 -28.28
N GLY A 250 -2.62 -12.09 -29.18
CA GLY A 250 -3.19 -11.23 -30.21
C GLY A 250 -3.95 -10.03 -29.65
N LEU A 251 -3.39 -9.38 -28.61
CA LEU A 251 -4.01 -8.28 -27.88
C LEU A 251 -3.31 -6.93 -28.09
N ALA A 252 -2.37 -6.84 -29.03
CA ALA A 252 -1.49 -5.66 -29.19
C ALA A 252 -2.27 -4.37 -29.49
N ASP A 253 -3.42 -4.46 -30.12
CA ASP A 253 -4.31 -3.33 -30.44
C ASP A 253 -5.35 -3.02 -29.34
N ARG A 254 -5.42 -3.85 -28.29
CA ARG A 254 -6.44 -3.79 -27.25
C ARG A 254 -5.88 -3.54 -25.86
N VAL A 255 -4.63 -3.88 -25.61
CA VAL A 255 -3.99 -3.74 -24.29
C VAL A 255 -2.89 -2.69 -24.35
N LEU A 256 -2.93 -1.74 -23.42
CA LEU A 256 -1.93 -0.71 -23.26
C LEU A 256 -1.21 -0.87 -21.92
N LEU A 257 0.11 -1.06 -21.96
CA LEU A 257 0.99 -0.90 -20.79
C LEU A 257 1.50 0.55 -20.79
N THR A 258 1.05 1.34 -19.82
CA THR A 258 1.36 2.79 -19.81
C THR A 258 2.69 3.14 -19.16
N GLY A 259 3.31 2.18 -18.45
CA GLY A 259 4.34 2.51 -17.48
C GLY A 259 3.75 3.12 -16.20
N ALA A 260 4.61 3.59 -15.30
CA ALA A 260 4.19 4.27 -14.09
C ALA A 260 3.67 5.68 -14.41
N MET A 261 2.60 6.09 -13.74
CA MET A 261 2.03 7.43 -13.82
C MET A 261 2.14 8.16 -12.48
N ASP A 262 2.35 9.47 -12.50
CA ASP A 262 2.36 10.29 -11.29
C ASP A 262 0.94 10.42 -10.70
N ASN A 263 -0.05 10.55 -11.57
CA ASN A 263 -1.46 10.60 -11.19
C ASN A 263 -2.28 9.52 -11.92
N PRO A 264 -2.35 8.28 -11.41
CA PRO A 264 -3.16 7.24 -11.99
C PRO A 264 -4.66 7.39 -11.68
N HIS A 265 -5.04 8.26 -10.74
CA HIS A 265 -6.43 8.38 -10.27
C HIS A 265 -7.36 8.92 -11.36
N ARG A 266 -6.84 9.75 -12.30
CA ARG A 266 -7.63 10.20 -13.42
C ARG A 266 -8.00 9.03 -14.35
N VAL A 267 -7.02 8.15 -14.63
CA VAL A 267 -7.25 6.96 -15.45
C VAL A 267 -8.18 5.97 -14.72
N LEU A 268 -8.08 5.90 -13.38
CA LEU A 268 -8.97 5.06 -12.58
C LEU A 268 -10.41 5.60 -12.62
N ALA A 269 -10.61 6.91 -12.48
CA ALA A 269 -11.94 7.51 -12.36
C ALA A 269 -12.80 7.38 -13.64
N ASP A 270 -12.20 7.35 -14.81
CA ASP A 270 -12.92 7.23 -16.09
C ASP A 270 -13.02 5.76 -16.56
N ALA A 271 -12.47 4.82 -15.80
CA ALA A 271 -12.54 3.41 -16.16
C ALA A 271 -13.96 2.85 -15.98
N ALA A 272 -14.39 2.03 -16.92
CA ALA A 272 -15.66 1.30 -16.79
C ALA A 272 -15.60 0.23 -15.69
N LEU A 273 -14.40 -0.32 -15.43
CA LEU A 273 -14.17 -1.37 -14.44
C LEU A 273 -12.73 -1.33 -13.95
N HIS A 274 -12.49 -1.49 -12.66
CA HIS A 274 -11.17 -1.79 -12.10
C HIS A 274 -11.05 -3.28 -11.79
N VAL A 275 -9.93 -3.91 -12.21
CA VAL A 275 -9.66 -5.33 -11.96
C VAL A 275 -8.38 -5.49 -11.16
N LEU A 276 -8.46 -6.22 -10.04
CA LEU A 276 -7.33 -6.65 -9.24
C LEU A 276 -7.14 -8.17 -9.37
N SER A 277 -6.08 -8.60 -10.06
CA SER A 277 -5.78 -10.02 -10.32
C SER A 277 -4.78 -10.64 -9.35
N SER A 278 -4.49 -9.99 -8.23
CA SER A 278 -3.37 -10.29 -7.32
C SER A 278 -3.40 -11.71 -6.76
N ARG A 279 -2.22 -12.30 -6.56
CA ARG A 279 -2.04 -13.57 -5.85
C ARG A 279 -2.00 -13.40 -4.34
N TRP A 280 -1.53 -12.26 -3.86
CA TRP A 280 -1.49 -11.85 -2.45
C TRP A 280 -1.37 -10.35 -2.31
N GLU A 281 -1.94 -9.84 -1.24
CA GLU A 281 -1.90 -8.42 -0.85
C GLU A 281 -1.61 -8.30 0.65
N GLY A 282 -1.42 -7.10 1.14
CA GLY A 282 -1.59 -6.75 2.55
C GLY A 282 -2.93 -6.06 2.76
N TYR A 283 -3.12 -4.97 2.01
CA TYR A 283 -4.36 -4.21 1.89
C TYR A 283 -4.32 -3.39 0.60
N PRO A 284 -5.03 -3.76 -0.46
CA PRO A 284 -4.93 -3.13 -1.76
C PRO A 284 -5.65 -1.78 -1.79
N ASN A 285 -4.91 -0.68 -1.58
CA ASN A 285 -5.47 0.67 -1.56
C ASN A 285 -6.24 1.01 -2.84
N VAL A 286 -5.81 0.47 -3.98
CA VAL A 286 -6.44 0.72 -5.27
C VAL A 286 -7.92 0.28 -5.31
N LEU A 287 -8.32 -0.75 -4.55
CA LEU A 287 -9.74 -1.11 -4.41
C LEU A 287 -10.52 -0.02 -3.67
N LEU A 288 -9.95 0.52 -2.58
CA LEU A 288 -10.56 1.64 -1.86
C LEU A 288 -10.62 2.90 -2.72
N GLU A 289 -9.58 3.15 -3.51
CA GLU A 289 -9.51 4.29 -4.44
C GLU A 289 -10.57 4.15 -5.53
N ALA A 290 -10.75 2.95 -6.09
CA ALA A 290 -11.78 2.67 -7.09
C ALA A 290 -13.20 2.88 -6.51
N LEU A 291 -13.49 2.30 -5.34
CA LEU A 291 -14.76 2.48 -4.65
C LEU A 291 -15.04 3.96 -4.30
N ALA A 292 -14.00 4.71 -3.90
CA ALA A 292 -14.11 6.14 -3.59
C ALA A 292 -14.41 7.01 -4.82
N LEU A 293 -14.02 6.55 -6.00
CA LEU A 293 -14.29 7.18 -7.29
C LEU A 293 -15.56 6.64 -7.98
N GLY A 294 -16.26 5.71 -7.34
CA GLY A 294 -17.49 5.12 -7.87
C GLY A 294 -17.27 4.13 -9.02
N VAL A 295 -16.04 3.61 -9.17
CA VAL A 295 -15.70 2.66 -10.23
C VAL A 295 -16.02 1.25 -9.77
N PRO A 296 -16.79 0.45 -10.56
CA PRO A 296 -17.04 -0.96 -10.29
C PRO A 296 -15.73 -1.76 -10.18
N VAL A 297 -15.72 -2.81 -9.34
CA VAL A 297 -14.49 -3.56 -9.07
C VAL A 297 -14.68 -5.07 -9.15
N VAL A 298 -13.70 -5.74 -9.73
CA VAL A 298 -13.54 -7.20 -9.64
C VAL A 298 -12.17 -7.48 -9.05
N ALA A 299 -12.10 -8.38 -8.07
CA ALA A 299 -10.85 -8.74 -7.44
C ALA A 299 -10.70 -10.25 -7.28
N THR A 300 -9.47 -10.72 -7.31
CA THR A 300 -9.18 -12.07 -6.81
C THR A 300 -9.35 -12.11 -5.29
N ASP A 301 -9.91 -13.18 -4.78
CA ASP A 301 -10.01 -13.49 -3.36
C ASP A 301 -8.66 -13.99 -2.83
N CYS A 302 -7.65 -13.16 -2.99
CA CYS A 302 -6.30 -13.48 -2.55
C CYS A 302 -6.13 -13.25 -1.03
N PRO A 303 -5.13 -13.92 -0.41
CA PRO A 303 -4.82 -13.67 1.00
C PRO A 303 -4.65 -12.18 1.28
N HIS A 304 -5.44 -11.73 2.25
CA HIS A 304 -5.49 -10.42 2.89
C HIS A 304 -5.98 -9.26 2.00
N GLY A 305 -6.97 -8.56 2.49
CA GLY A 305 -7.48 -7.28 2.02
C GLY A 305 -8.67 -7.33 1.08
N PRO A 306 -8.68 -7.97 -0.10
CA PRO A 306 -9.80 -7.85 -1.05
C PRO A 306 -11.15 -8.25 -0.46
N ARG A 307 -11.26 -9.42 0.17
CA ARG A 307 -12.48 -9.90 0.83
C ARG A 307 -12.96 -8.94 1.93
N GLU A 308 -12.03 -8.40 2.73
CA GLU A 308 -12.34 -7.47 3.81
C GLU A 308 -12.82 -6.11 3.26
N ILE A 309 -12.19 -5.61 2.18
CA ILE A 309 -12.60 -4.35 1.53
C ILE A 309 -13.93 -4.48 0.84
N LEU A 310 -14.16 -5.59 0.14
CA LEU A 310 -15.37 -5.81 -0.64
C LEU A 310 -16.54 -6.41 0.18
N ASP A 311 -16.39 -6.53 1.51
CA ASP A 311 -17.41 -7.06 2.41
C ASP A 311 -17.97 -8.40 1.89
N ASP A 312 -17.08 -9.40 1.79
CA ASP A 312 -17.39 -10.74 1.25
C ASP A 312 -18.01 -10.75 -0.16
N GLY A 313 -17.69 -9.75 -0.98
CA GLY A 313 -18.18 -9.62 -2.36
C GLY A 313 -19.43 -8.77 -2.52
N ARG A 314 -19.86 -8.07 -1.46
CA ARG A 314 -21.02 -7.17 -1.49
C ARG A 314 -20.80 -5.92 -2.35
N TYR A 315 -19.56 -5.39 -2.34
CA TYR A 315 -19.20 -4.14 -3.02
C TYR A 315 -18.35 -4.33 -4.27
N GLY A 316 -18.29 -5.55 -4.79
CA GLY A 316 -17.53 -5.94 -5.97
C GLY A 316 -17.35 -7.45 -6.01
N ARG A 317 -17.07 -8.03 -7.17
CA ARG A 317 -17.00 -9.48 -7.31
C ARG A 317 -15.65 -10.03 -6.86
N LEU A 318 -15.69 -11.16 -6.15
CA LEU A 318 -14.50 -11.92 -5.73
C LEU A 318 -14.41 -13.22 -6.53
N VAL A 319 -13.23 -13.53 -7.04
CA VAL A 319 -12.96 -14.76 -7.81
C VAL A 319 -11.73 -15.49 -7.27
N PRO A 320 -11.60 -16.80 -7.49
CA PRO A 320 -10.41 -17.54 -7.07
C PRO A 320 -9.12 -17.00 -7.69
N VAL A 321 -8.01 -17.04 -6.93
CA VAL A 321 -6.67 -16.66 -7.42
C VAL A 321 -6.24 -17.53 -8.59
N GLY A 322 -5.77 -16.91 -9.68
CA GLY A 322 -5.22 -17.61 -10.85
C GLY A 322 -6.26 -18.20 -11.81
N ASP A 323 -7.56 -18.09 -11.48
CA ASP A 323 -8.67 -18.54 -12.33
C ASP A 323 -9.05 -17.46 -13.35
N ALA A 324 -8.44 -17.55 -14.54
CA ALA A 324 -8.68 -16.61 -15.62
C ALA A 324 -10.12 -16.70 -16.17
N ALA A 325 -10.75 -17.87 -16.15
CA ALA A 325 -12.12 -18.05 -16.64
C ALA A 325 -13.13 -17.42 -15.69
N ALA A 326 -13.00 -17.66 -14.37
CA ALA A 326 -13.83 -17.00 -13.37
C ALA A 326 -13.65 -15.48 -13.40
N LEU A 327 -12.41 -14.99 -13.60
CA LEU A 327 -12.12 -13.57 -13.70
C LEU A 327 -12.80 -12.94 -14.94
N ALA A 328 -12.75 -13.60 -16.10
CA ALA A 328 -13.42 -13.15 -17.31
C ALA A 328 -14.94 -13.03 -17.10
N HIS A 329 -15.57 -14.08 -16.59
CA HIS A 329 -17.02 -14.05 -16.29
C HIS A 329 -17.41 -12.97 -15.28
N ALA A 330 -16.59 -12.76 -14.25
CA ALA A 330 -16.84 -11.73 -13.25
C ALA A 330 -16.72 -10.33 -13.84
N MET A 331 -15.75 -10.09 -14.74
CA MET A 331 -15.58 -8.82 -15.45
C MET A 331 -16.82 -8.51 -16.32
N ASP A 332 -17.28 -9.48 -17.11
CA ASP A 332 -18.46 -9.33 -17.96
C ASP A 332 -19.72 -9.06 -17.09
N ALA A 333 -19.94 -9.87 -16.06
CA ALA A 333 -21.09 -9.75 -15.17
C ALA A 333 -21.08 -8.45 -14.32
N GLU A 334 -19.92 -7.93 -13.93
CA GLU A 334 -19.85 -6.69 -13.14
C GLU A 334 -20.15 -5.47 -13.99
N LEU A 335 -19.83 -5.49 -15.29
CA LEU A 335 -20.23 -4.41 -16.20
C LEU A 335 -21.71 -4.44 -16.57
N GLU A 336 -22.31 -5.64 -16.73
CA GLU A 336 -23.73 -5.77 -16.97
C GLU A 336 -24.59 -5.40 -15.74
N HIS A 337 -24.13 -5.79 -14.55
CA HIS A 337 -24.81 -5.59 -13.29
C HIS A 337 -23.84 -5.11 -12.21
N PRO A 338 -23.49 -3.80 -12.20
CA PRO A 338 -22.52 -3.26 -11.27
C PRO A 338 -22.94 -3.42 -9.80
N SER A 339 -22.02 -3.84 -8.96
CA SER A 339 -22.17 -3.82 -7.51
C SER A 339 -22.33 -2.39 -7.01
N SER A 340 -23.14 -2.17 -5.98
CA SER A 340 -23.44 -0.84 -5.45
C SER A 340 -23.14 -0.71 -3.96
N GLY A 341 -23.09 0.52 -3.45
CA GLY A 341 -22.96 0.78 -2.02
C GLY A 341 -21.52 0.72 -1.48
N GLY A 342 -20.51 0.65 -2.33
CA GLY A 342 -19.10 0.66 -1.93
C GLY A 342 -18.68 1.89 -1.12
N GLU A 343 -19.46 2.96 -1.16
CA GLU A 343 -19.27 4.15 -0.32
C GLU A 343 -19.36 3.85 1.18
N ALA A 344 -20.12 2.84 1.59
CA ALA A 344 -20.25 2.42 2.99
C ALA A 344 -18.89 2.00 3.58
N VAL A 345 -18.00 1.42 2.78
CA VAL A 345 -16.66 1.04 3.20
C VAL A 345 -15.81 2.26 3.56
N LEU A 346 -16.02 3.39 2.87
CA LEU A 346 -15.19 4.58 3.01
C LEU A 346 -15.27 5.22 4.39
N ALA A 347 -16.42 5.09 5.08
CA ALA A 347 -16.60 5.62 6.43
C ALA A 347 -15.58 5.04 7.42
N ALA A 348 -15.35 3.71 7.35
CA ALA A 348 -14.37 3.02 8.20
C ALA A 348 -12.91 3.32 7.81
N HIS A 349 -12.69 3.93 6.64
CA HIS A 349 -11.36 4.30 6.11
C HIS A 349 -11.13 5.82 6.14
N SER A 350 -11.99 6.56 6.85
CA SER A 350 -11.83 8.00 7.02
C SER A 350 -10.43 8.34 7.53
N SER A 351 -9.75 9.25 6.82
CA SER A 351 -8.38 9.67 7.15
C SER A 351 -8.26 10.17 8.58
N GLN A 352 -9.28 10.88 9.09
CA GLN A 352 -9.32 11.42 10.45
C GLN A 352 -9.43 10.30 11.50
N ILE A 353 -10.32 9.33 11.28
CA ILE A 353 -10.50 8.19 12.19
C ILE A 353 -9.21 7.37 12.26
N ILE A 354 -8.65 7.03 11.10
CA ILE A 354 -7.42 6.25 11.03
C ILE A 354 -6.25 6.99 11.70
N ALA A 355 -6.08 8.30 11.42
CA ALA A 355 -5.03 9.10 12.07
C ALA A 355 -5.21 9.14 13.59
N SER A 356 -6.43 9.26 14.10
CA SER A 356 -6.72 9.23 15.53
C SER A 356 -6.34 7.89 16.17
N CYS A 357 -6.63 6.76 15.52
CA CYS A 357 -6.21 5.44 15.99
C CYS A 357 -4.68 5.33 16.10
N TYR A 358 -3.95 5.82 15.08
CA TYR A 358 -2.49 5.86 15.15
C TYR A 358 -1.97 6.75 16.27
N LEU A 359 -2.53 7.96 16.46
CA LEU A 359 -2.09 8.89 17.49
C LEU A 359 -2.32 8.32 18.90
N VAL A 360 -3.48 7.71 19.15
CA VAL A 360 -3.77 7.02 20.41
C VAL A 360 -2.71 5.95 20.70
N LEU A 361 -2.37 5.14 19.69
CA LEU A 361 -1.34 4.11 19.84
C LEU A 361 0.06 4.70 20.04
N LEU A 362 0.41 5.76 19.34
CA LEU A 362 1.72 6.44 19.45
C LEU A 362 1.87 7.19 20.78
N ASP A 363 0.78 7.68 21.38
CA ASP A 363 0.78 8.34 22.69
C ASP A 363 0.76 7.35 23.86
N GLY A 364 0.56 6.06 23.61
CA GLY A 364 0.56 5.04 24.65
C GLY A 364 -0.79 4.78 25.30
N ALA A 365 -1.86 5.34 24.75
CA ALA A 365 -3.21 5.03 25.17
C ALA A 365 -3.70 3.73 24.51
N TYR A 366 -4.71 3.10 25.11
CA TYR A 366 -5.32 1.87 24.57
C TYR A 366 -6.31 2.22 23.47
N VAL A 367 -6.22 1.56 22.32
CA VAL A 367 -7.22 1.69 21.24
C VAL A 367 -8.37 0.73 21.57
N GLU A 368 -9.45 1.23 22.21
CA GLU A 368 -10.68 0.44 22.34
C GLU A 368 -11.31 0.23 20.97
N GLY A 369 -11.60 -1.00 20.60
CA GLY A 369 -12.42 -1.34 19.42
C GLY A 369 -11.70 -1.90 18.21
N SER A 370 -10.50 -2.47 18.33
CA SER A 370 -9.85 -3.24 17.26
C SER A 370 -10.25 -4.74 17.29
N THR A 371 -11.55 -5.01 17.15
CA THR A 371 -12.05 -6.37 16.87
C THR A 371 -12.61 -6.44 15.46
#